data_61198192afb742e03228e734fafb5633
#
_entry.id   61198192afb742e03228e734fafb5633
#
_cell.length_a   1.000
_cell.length_b   1.000
_cell.length_c   1.000
_cell.angle_alpha   90.00
_cell.angle_beta   90.00
_cell.angle_gamma   90.00
#
_symmetry.space_group_name_H-M   'P 1'
#
loop_
_entity.id
_entity.type
_entity.pdbx_description
1 polymer ?
#
loop_
_entity_poly.entity_id
_entity_poly.type
_entity_poly.pdbx_seq_one_letter_code
_entity_poly.pdbx_strand_id
1 'polypeptide(L)'
;MKGLAIRIACGIALLLWAWDMVFPWQQAMQAEENRYTQIQQRKILKVGMINHPISYFEGAEGTAGIEYELAKAFSEYLGVGLEVKNYNNSEQLFNGLKLNEIDIAAAGLLYQLENADKFQIGPSYYSASWQIVYKKGSQRPYSIGDLKDELLIPAGSAVIPILTTLQEQYPSLKWKVTDNFTQEELLIQVADGKIPYTVAVSIDVSAAQHIKPDVAVGFDLTDEEPVVWYLQNSGYSELQAAVLSFMDNANETGLIARIEEKYFNYLNRFDYVDSQSYLKAIDTVLPKYLHLFEKYRGILEWQMLAAIAYQESHWDPTATSPTGVRGIMMLTKDTAERMNVTDRINPEQSIKAGSEYLHLLMNQLPQSIA
;
A
#
# COMPACT_ATOMS: atom_id res chain seq x y z
N MET A 1 4.78 -51.62 -63.47
CA MET A 1 3.83 -51.18 -62.44
C MET A 1 4.36 -51.27 -60.99
N LYS A 2 5.10 -52.33 -60.59
CA LYS A 2 5.62 -52.49 -59.20
C LYS A 2 6.59 -51.37 -58.78
N GLY A 3 7.45 -50.85 -59.68
CA GLY A 3 8.46 -49.81 -59.31
C GLY A 3 7.86 -48.42 -59.11
N LEU A 4 6.71 -48.09 -59.69
CA LEU A 4 6.01 -46.82 -59.50
C LEU A 4 5.28 -46.78 -58.15
N ALA A 5 4.66 -47.92 -57.75
CA ALA A 5 3.98 -48.02 -56.45
C ALA A 5 4.95 -47.89 -55.27
N ILE A 6 6.19 -48.46 -55.38
CA ILE A 6 7.19 -48.34 -54.34
C ILE A 6 7.70 -46.91 -54.20
N ARG A 7 7.90 -46.17 -55.31
CA ARG A 7 8.33 -44.76 -55.28
C ARG A 7 7.27 -43.85 -54.69
N ILE A 8 5.98 -44.12 -54.94
CA ILE A 8 4.87 -43.36 -54.37
C ILE A 8 4.78 -43.64 -52.85
N ALA A 9 4.89 -44.89 -52.42
CA ALA A 9 4.87 -45.27 -51.03
C ALA A 9 6.07 -44.66 -50.22
N CYS A 10 7.26 -44.65 -50.77
CA CYS A 10 8.44 -43.99 -50.18
C CYS A 10 8.26 -42.48 -50.13
N GLY A 11 7.66 -41.83 -51.13
CA GLY A 11 7.35 -40.40 -51.11
C GLY A 11 6.35 -40.02 -50.02
N ILE A 12 5.29 -40.83 -49.87
CA ILE A 12 4.28 -40.61 -48.80
C ILE A 12 4.89 -40.81 -47.43
N ALA A 13 5.72 -41.83 -47.24
CA ALA A 13 6.38 -42.10 -45.95
C ALA A 13 7.37 -40.95 -45.58
N LEU A 14 8.08 -40.38 -46.54
CA LEU A 14 8.93 -39.21 -46.33
C LEU A 14 8.15 -37.96 -45.99
N LEU A 15 7.00 -37.74 -46.61
CA LEU A 15 6.11 -36.61 -46.31
C LEU A 15 5.47 -36.76 -44.91
N LEU A 16 5.09 -37.99 -44.52
CA LEU A 16 4.56 -38.24 -43.17
C LEU A 16 5.66 -38.09 -42.11
N TRP A 17 6.87 -38.55 -42.41
CA TRP A 17 8.02 -38.36 -41.51
C TRP A 17 8.44 -36.92 -41.36
N ALA A 18 8.41 -36.12 -42.44
CA ALA A 18 8.63 -34.69 -42.40
C ALA A 18 7.50 -33.96 -41.66
N TRP A 19 6.25 -34.42 -41.79
CA TRP A 19 5.10 -33.91 -41.05
C TRP A 19 5.23 -34.17 -39.55
N ASP A 20 5.61 -35.39 -39.14
CA ASP A 20 5.85 -35.75 -37.73
C ASP A 20 7.07 -35.01 -37.13
N MET A 21 8.03 -34.56 -37.92
CA MET A 21 9.12 -33.72 -37.47
C MET A 21 8.73 -32.23 -37.34
N VAL A 22 7.88 -31.73 -38.22
CA VAL A 22 7.47 -30.30 -38.24
C VAL A 22 6.30 -30.01 -37.30
N PHE A 23 5.39 -30.96 -37.13
CA PHE A 23 4.21 -30.82 -36.31
C PHE A 23 4.50 -30.61 -34.82
N PRO A 24 5.47 -31.31 -34.19
CA PRO A 24 5.85 -31.04 -32.82
C PRO A 24 6.47 -29.65 -32.62
N TRP A 25 7.24 -29.18 -33.62
CA TRP A 25 7.80 -27.83 -33.59
C TRP A 25 6.77 -26.74 -33.72
N GLN A 26 5.73 -26.94 -34.51
CA GLN A 26 4.60 -26.01 -34.60
C GLN A 26 3.74 -26.02 -33.34
N GLN A 27 3.53 -27.19 -32.71
CA GLN A 27 2.85 -27.27 -31.43
C GLN A 27 3.71 -26.67 -30.28
N ALA A 28 5.02 -26.89 -30.30
CA ALA A 28 5.92 -26.25 -29.34
C ALA A 28 6.00 -24.74 -29.53
N MET A 29 5.93 -24.22 -30.77
CA MET A 29 5.83 -22.80 -31.06
C MET A 29 4.45 -22.19 -30.75
N GLN A 30 3.37 -22.99 -30.68
CA GLN A 30 2.06 -22.56 -30.21
C GLN A 30 1.90 -22.66 -28.68
N ALA A 31 2.83 -23.34 -27.99
CA ALA A 31 2.66 -23.69 -26.59
C ALA A 31 3.07 -22.61 -25.59
N GLU A 32 3.72 -21.51 -26.04
CA GLU A 32 3.98 -20.36 -25.18
C GLU A 32 3.53 -19.08 -25.86
N GLU A 33 2.22 -18.87 -25.86
CA GLU A 33 1.67 -17.58 -26.21
C GLU A 33 2.19 -16.56 -25.20
N ASN A 34 2.96 -15.58 -25.71
CA ASN A 34 3.55 -14.47 -24.96
C ASN A 34 2.51 -13.84 -24.02
N ARG A 35 2.80 -13.72 -22.74
CA ARG A 35 1.89 -13.19 -21.71
C ARG A 35 1.29 -11.83 -22.08
N TYR A 36 2.08 -10.95 -22.66
CA TYR A 36 1.62 -9.67 -23.17
C TYR A 36 0.51 -9.84 -24.22
N THR A 37 0.70 -10.75 -25.18
CA THR A 37 -0.31 -11.08 -26.21
C THR A 37 -1.59 -11.60 -25.59
N GLN A 38 -1.52 -12.50 -24.61
CA GLN A 38 -2.68 -13.00 -23.89
C GLN A 38 -3.46 -11.89 -23.19
N ILE A 39 -2.77 -10.94 -22.55
CA ILE A 39 -3.39 -9.76 -21.91
C ILE A 39 -4.12 -8.92 -22.98
N GLN A 40 -3.47 -8.66 -24.11
CA GLN A 40 -4.06 -7.88 -25.21
C GLN A 40 -5.27 -8.56 -25.86
N GLN A 41 -5.28 -9.89 -25.96
CA GLN A 41 -6.41 -10.65 -26.53
C GLN A 41 -7.60 -10.68 -25.59
N ARG A 42 -7.40 -11.00 -24.30
CA ARG A 42 -8.49 -11.04 -23.33
C ARG A 42 -8.94 -9.65 -22.84
N LYS A 43 -8.21 -8.58 -23.18
CA LYS A 43 -8.48 -7.19 -22.79
C LYS A 43 -8.56 -6.98 -21.27
N ILE A 44 -7.87 -7.77 -20.49
CA ILE A 44 -7.83 -7.72 -19.02
C ILE A 44 -6.41 -7.99 -18.54
N LEU A 45 -5.89 -7.10 -17.68
CA LEU A 45 -4.69 -7.29 -16.88
C LEU A 45 -5.09 -7.84 -15.51
N LYS A 46 -4.54 -8.99 -15.12
CA LYS A 46 -4.77 -9.61 -13.82
C LYS A 46 -3.62 -9.31 -12.88
N VAL A 47 -3.90 -8.58 -11.81
CA VAL A 47 -2.90 -8.19 -10.82
C VAL A 47 -3.24 -8.80 -9.46
N GLY A 48 -2.29 -9.51 -8.88
CA GLY A 48 -2.39 -10.00 -7.52
C GLY A 48 -1.94 -8.94 -6.53
N MET A 49 -2.75 -8.74 -5.49
CA MET A 49 -2.47 -7.78 -4.42
C MET A 49 -2.73 -8.41 -3.05
N ILE A 50 -2.20 -7.80 -2.00
CA ILE A 50 -2.48 -8.15 -0.61
C ILE A 50 -3.18 -6.94 0.02
N ASN A 51 -4.28 -7.20 0.75
CA ASN A 51 -4.98 -6.12 1.45
C ASN A 51 -4.04 -5.49 2.49
N HIS A 52 -3.82 -4.18 2.35
CA HIS A 52 -2.86 -3.43 3.16
C HIS A 52 -3.19 -1.93 3.13
N PRO A 53 -3.11 -1.19 4.25
CA PRO A 53 -3.55 0.22 4.37
C PRO A 53 -2.91 1.20 3.40
N ILE A 54 -1.75 0.86 2.83
CA ILE A 54 -1.03 1.72 1.89
C ILE A 54 -1.04 1.14 0.47
N SER A 55 -0.85 -0.18 0.34
CA SER A 55 -0.66 -0.84 -0.96
C SER A 55 -1.97 -1.05 -1.70
N TYR A 56 -2.99 -1.63 -1.04
CA TYR A 56 -4.28 -1.96 -1.62
C TYR A 56 -5.36 -2.10 -0.53
N PHE A 57 -6.39 -1.29 -0.57
CA PHE A 57 -7.51 -1.37 0.39
C PHE A 57 -8.81 -0.83 -0.22
N GLU A 58 -9.94 -1.25 0.38
CA GLU A 58 -11.25 -0.68 0.10
C GLU A 58 -11.53 0.48 1.06
N GLY A 59 -11.56 1.70 0.53
CA GLY A 59 -11.88 2.92 1.28
C GLY A 59 -13.33 3.37 1.07
N ALA A 60 -13.71 4.45 1.75
CA ALA A 60 -15.06 5.02 1.64
C ALA A 60 -15.40 5.52 0.21
N GLU A 61 -14.40 5.91 -0.56
CA GLU A 61 -14.52 6.39 -1.95
C GLU A 61 -14.25 5.29 -3.00
N GLY A 62 -14.09 4.03 -2.57
CA GLY A 62 -13.77 2.88 -3.39
C GLY A 62 -12.36 2.35 -3.17
N THR A 63 -11.88 1.54 -4.10
CA THR A 63 -10.57 0.88 -4.04
C THR A 63 -9.44 1.90 -4.18
N ALA A 64 -8.45 1.83 -3.30
CA ALA A 64 -7.31 2.75 -3.23
C ALA A 64 -6.02 2.02 -2.83
N GLY A 65 -4.89 2.74 -2.85
CA GLY A 65 -3.57 2.24 -2.50
C GLY A 65 -2.55 2.42 -3.62
N ILE A 66 -1.27 2.48 -3.27
CA ILE A 66 -0.17 2.74 -4.22
C ILE A 66 -0.17 1.71 -5.34
N GLU A 67 -0.24 0.43 -4.99
CA GLU A 67 -0.20 -0.66 -5.95
C GLU A 67 -1.42 -0.66 -6.86
N TYR A 68 -2.59 -0.37 -6.28
CA TYR A 68 -3.81 -0.28 -7.06
C TYR A 68 -3.78 0.86 -8.07
N GLU A 69 -3.36 2.06 -7.64
CA GLU A 69 -3.29 3.22 -8.55
C GLU A 69 -2.25 3.04 -9.65
N LEU A 70 -1.08 2.48 -9.35
CA LEU A 70 -0.08 2.14 -10.35
C LEU A 70 -0.57 1.06 -11.31
N ALA A 71 -1.19 -0.02 -10.81
CA ALA A 71 -1.72 -1.09 -11.64
C ALA A 71 -2.88 -0.61 -12.53
N LYS A 72 -3.73 0.28 -12.02
CA LYS A 72 -4.81 0.91 -12.78
C LYS A 72 -4.25 1.78 -13.91
N ALA A 73 -3.29 2.64 -13.60
CA ALA A 73 -2.64 3.46 -14.61
C ALA A 73 -1.91 2.60 -15.67
N PHE A 74 -1.29 1.49 -15.25
CA PHE A 74 -0.66 0.56 -16.20
C PHE A 74 -1.69 -0.14 -17.09
N SER A 75 -2.84 -0.57 -16.55
CA SER A 75 -3.91 -1.17 -17.35
C SER A 75 -4.47 -0.18 -18.39
N GLU A 76 -4.62 1.09 -18.00
CA GLU A 76 -5.01 2.19 -18.90
C GLU A 76 -3.95 2.45 -19.99
N TYR A 77 -2.66 2.43 -19.62
CA TYR A 77 -1.54 2.53 -20.56
C TYR A 77 -1.55 1.40 -21.60
N LEU A 78 -1.90 0.19 -21.20
CA LEU A 78 -2.04 -0.97 -22.09
C LEU A 78 -3.35 -0.96 -22.93
N GLY A 79 -4.31 -0.11 -22.60
CA GLY A 79 -5.64 -0.08 -23.22
C GLY A 79 -6.49 -1.32 -22.89
N VAL A 80 -6.38 -1.84 -21.65
CA VAL A 80 -7.10 -3.02 -21.16
C VAL A 80 -7.76 -2.73 -19.81
N GLY A 81 -8.71 -3.58 -19.38
CA GLY A 81 -9.29 -3.52 -18.03
C GLY A 81 -8.36 -4.07 -16.97
N LEU A 82 -8.55 -3.67 -15.72
CA LEU A 82 -7.87 -4.21 -14.55
C LEU A 82 -8.77 -5.19 -13.81
N GLU A 83 -8.25 -6.39 -13.50
CA GLU A 83 -8.83 -7.36 -12.56
C GLU A 83 -7.85 -7.56 -11.41
N VAL A 84 -8.28 -7.20 -10.19
CA VAL A 84 -7.47 -7.41 -8.99
C VAL A 84 -7.89 -8.72 -8.32
N LYS A 85 -6.90 -9.57 -8.01
CA LYS A 85 -7.07 -10.77 -7.20
C LYS A 85 -6.37 -10.58 -5.86
N ASN A 86 -7.15 -10.64 -4.78
CA ASN A 86 -6.62 -10.46 -3.43
C ASN A 86 -6.08 -11.79 -2.86
N TYR A 87 -4.91 -11.71 -2.20
CA TYR A 87 -4.23 -12.81 -1.53
C TYR A 87 -3.98 -12.46 -0.06
N ASN A 88 -3.90 -13.47 0.80
CA ASN A 88 -3.75 -13.25 2.23
C ASN A 88 -2.30 -12.98 2.65
N ASN A 89 -1.31 -13.46 1.88
CA ASN A 89 0.11 -13.29 2.15
C ASN A 89 0.96 -13.44 0.87
N SER A 90 2.25 -13.13 0.97
CA SER A 90 3.17 -13.17 -0.17
C SER A 90 3.40 -14.58 -0.72
N GLU A 91 3.38 -15.62 0.11
CA GLU A 91 3.50 -17.01 -0.36
C GLU A 91 2.35 -17.39 -1.30
N GLN A 92 1.11 -17.09 -0.91
CA GLN A 92 -0.07 -17.35 -1.75
C GLN A 92 -0.03 -16.51 -3.03
N LEU A 93 0.41 -15.27 -2.94
CA LEU A 93 0.55 -14.35 -4.07
C LEU A 93 1.56 -14.89 -5.11
N PHE A 94 2.76 -15.32 -4.67
CA PHE A 94 3.75 -15.93 -5.57
C PHE A 94 3.27 -17.28 -6.14
N ASN A 95 2.52 -18.06 -5.38
CA ASN A 95 1.89 -19.27 -5.92
C ASN A 95 0.86 -18.93 -7.00
N GLY A 96 0.03 -17.90 -6.82
CA GLY A 96 -0.90 -17.43 -7.83
C GLY A 96 -0.19 -16.97 -9.11
N LEU A 97 0.95 -16.29 -8.99
CA LEU A 97 1.78 -15.88 -10.12
C LEU A 97 2.37 -17.12 -10.84
N LYS A 98 2.90 -18.08 -10.10
CA LYS A 98 3.46 -19.34 -10.62
C LYS A 98 2.41 -20.20 -11.34
N LEU A 99 1.17 -20.21 -10.86
CA LEU A 99 0.04 -20.97 -11.42
C LEU A 99 -0.67 -20.24 -12.57
N ASN A 100 -0.16 -19.10 -13.02
CA ASN A 100 -0.77 -18.29 -14.09
C ASN A 100 -2.16 -17.71 -13.76
N GLU A 101 -2.51 -17.62 -12.49
CA GLU A 101 -3.76 -17.02 -12.06
C GLU A 101 -3.76 -15.49 -12.19
N ILE A 102 -2.57 -14.88 -12.11
CA ILE A 102 -2.30 -13.46 -12.25
C ILE A 102 -1.12 -13.23 -13.21
N ASP A 103 -1.00 -12.04 -13.76
CA ASP A 103 0.08 -11.62 -14.66
C ASP A 103 1.22 -10.94 -13.90
N ILE A 104 0.85 -10.17 -12.89
CA ILE A 104 1.72 -9.33 -12.07
C ILE A 104 1.36 -9.54 -10.60
N ALA A 105 2.35 -9.67 -9.76
CA ALA A 105 2.25 -9.55 -8.31
C ALA A 105 2.72 -8.16 -7.89
N ALA A 106 1.81 -7.36 -7.34
CA ALA A 106 2.00 -5.97 -6.93
C ALA A 106 1.43 -5.78 -5.50
N ALA A 107 2.29 -5.81 -4.49
CA ALA A 107 1.87 -5.77 -3.09
C ALA A 107 2.95 -5.16 -2.17
N GLY A 108 3.72 -4.17 -2.66
CA GLY A 108 4.82 -3.61 -1.89
C GLY A 108 5.96 -4.60 -1.65
N LEU A 109 6.22 -5.47 -2.61
CA LEU A 109 7.16 -6.58 -2.48
C LEU A 109 8.60 -6.09 -2.64
N LEU A 110 9.42 -6.33 -1.62
CA LEU A 110 10.86 -6.11 -1.70
C LEU A 110 11.51 -7.08 -2.71
N TYR A 111 12.56 -6.60 -3.35
CA TYR A 111 13.40 -7.44 -4.20
C TYR A 111 14.00 -8.60 -3.38
N GLN A 112 13.87 -9.82 -3.88
CA GLN A 112 14.44 -11.02 -3.27
C GLN A 112 15.19 -11.81 -4.34
N LEU A 113 16.46 -12.06 -4.09
CA LEU A 113 17.33 -12.82 -5.00
C LEU A 113 16.76 -14.22 -5.31
N GLU A 114 16.15 -14.87 -4.32
CA GLU A 114 15.53 -16.20 -4.46
C GLU A 114 14.36 -16.24 -5.46
N ASN A 115 13.73 -15.10 -5.71
CA ASN A 115 12.63 -14.96 -6.64
C ASN A 115 13.09 -14.47 -8.02
N ALA A 116 14.30 -13.91 -8.13
CA ALA A 116 14.86 -13.41 -9.39
C ALA A 116 15.05 -14.52 -10.45
N ASP A 117 15.33 -15.75 -10.02
CA ASP A 117 15.47 -16.89 -10.93
C ASP A 117 14.12 -17.48 -11.37
N LYS A 118 13.03 -17.18 -10.63
CA LYS A 118 11.70 -17.78 -10.85
C LYS A 118 10.77 -16.84 -11.63
N PHE A 119 10.94 -15.52 -11.46
CA PHE A 119 10.06 -14.50 -11.97
C PHE A 119 10.85 -13.40 -12.69
N GLN A 120 10.22 -12.75 -13.66
CA GLN A 120 10.74 -11.49 -14.18
C GLN A 120 10.46 -10.37 -13.20
N ILE A 121 11.34 -9.39 -13.15
CA ILE A 121 11.28 -8.30 -12.18
C ILE A 121 11.07 -6.98 -12.91
N GLY A 122 10.10 -6.21 -12.48
CA GLY A 122 9.88 -4.84 -12.92
C GLY A 122 10.92 -3.88 -12.33
N PRO A 123 10.94 -2.61 -12.79
CA PRO A 123 11.79 -1.59 -12.19
C PRO A 123 11.34 -1.25 -10.77
N SER A 124 12.28 -0.75 -9.97
CA SER A 124 11.97 -0.20 -8.66
C SER A 124 11.22 1.12 -8.80
N TYR A 125 10.26 1.34 -7.91
CA TYR A 125 9.52 2.61 -7.82
C TYR A 125 9.64 3.27 -6.44
N TYR A 126 10.06 2.55 -5.39
CA TYR A 126 10.56 3.06 -4.10
C TYR A 126 11.46 2.02 -3.42
N SER A 127 12.00 2.35 -2.23
CA SER A 127 12.82 1.43 -1.43
C SER A 127 12.26 1.32 -0.02
N ALA A 128 12.47 0.15 0.61
CA ALA A 128 12.10 -0.11 1.99
C ALA A 128 13.06 -1.12 2.63
N SER A 129 13.08 -1.21 3.95
CA SER A 129 13.89 -2.17 4.71
C SER A 129 13.00 -2.99 5.65
N TRP A 130 13.47 -4.19 6.03
CA TRP A 130 12.89 -4.91 7.15
C TRP A 130 13.42 -4.34 8.46
N GLN A 131 12.53 -4.06 9.40
CA GLN A 131 12.84 -3.43 10.67
C GLN A 131 12.41 -4.28 11.85
N ILE A 132 13.29 -4.38 12.87
CA ILE A 132 12.92 -4.91 14.18
C ILE A 132 12.12 -3.85 14.91
N VAL A 133 10.92 -4.26 15.35
CA VAL A 133 9.96 -3.38 16.03
C VAL A 133 9.81 -3.81 17.48
N TYR A 134 9.81 -2.81 18.36
CA TYR A 134 9.66 -2.98 19.79
C TYR A 134 8.73 -1.91 20.39
N LYS A 135 8.28 -2.09 21.63
CA LYS A 135 7.45 -1.10 22.32
C LYS A 135 8.27 0.10 22.78
N LYS A 136 7.85 1.31 22.42
CA LYS A 136 8.45 2.54 22.94
C LYS A 136 8.43 2.60 24.45
N GLY A 137 9.55 3.05 25.05
CA GLY A 137 9.72 3.09 26.49
C GLY A 137 10.24 1.79 27.12
N SER A 138 10.29 0.67 26.40
CA SER A 138 11.04 -0.51 26.79
C SER A 138 12.52 -0.42 26.36
N GLN A 139 13.34 -1.39 26.74
CA GLN A 139 14.75 -1.40 26.36
C GLN A 139 14.88 -1.57 24.83
N ARG A 140 15.47 -0.58 24.16
CA ARG A 140 15.70 -0.62 22.72
C ARG A 140 16.74 -1.68 22.36
N PRO A 141 16.46 -2.62 21.45
CA PRO A 141 17.48 -3.45 20.82
C PRO A 141 18.20 -2.65 19.73
N TYR A 142 19.52 -2.77 19.65
CA TYR A 142 20.34 -2.13 18.61
C TYR A 142 20.92 -3.15 17.62
N SER A 143 20.82 -4.44 17.94
CA SER A 143 21.33 -5.54 17.14
C SER A 143 20.58 -6.84 17.45
N ILE A 144 20.78 -7.86 16.62
CA ILE A 144 20.25 -9.22 16.87
C ILE A 144 20.68 -9.75 18.25
N GLY A 145 21.91 -9.43 18.68
CA GLY A 145 22.44 -9.86 19.97
C GLY A 145 21.71 -9.27 21.20
N ASP A 146 20.97 -8.17 21.02
CA ASP A 146 20.20 -7.52 22.09
C ASP A 146 18.79 -8.09 22.24
N LEU A 147 18.33 -8.94 21.29
CA LEU A 147 17.02 -9.57 21.34
C LEU A 147 17.01 -10.68 22.40
N LYS A 148 16.33 -10.42 23.53
CA LYS A 148 16.25 -11.34 24.66
C LYS A 148 15.13 -12.37 24.50
N ASP A 149 14.11 -12.00 23.76
CA ASP A 149 12.89 -12.76 23.56
C ASP A 149 12.69 -13.12 22.08
N GLU A 150 11.70 -13.96 21.84
CA GLU A 150 11.33 -14.48 20.53
C GLU A 150 10.62 -13.41 19.68
N LEU A 151 10.97 -13.32 18.37
CA LEU A 151 10.21 -12.55 17.39
C LEU A 151 8.95 -13.31 17.00
N LEU A 152 7.82 -12.64 16.92
CA LEU A 152 6.59 -13.23 16.39
C LEU A 152 6.34 -12.72 14.96
N ILE A 153 6.19 -13.66 14.02
CA ILE A 153 6.12 -13.39 12.57
C ILE A 153 4.83 -13.96 12.00
N PRO A 154 4.10 -13.25 11.14
CA PRO A 154 2.90 -13.80 10.51
C PRO A 154 3.26 -14.91 9.52
N ALA A 155 2.39 -15.92 9.41
CA ALA A 155 2.57 -17.01 8.48
C ALA A 155 2.59 -16.53 7.02
N GLY A 156 3.49 -17.12 6.22
CA GLY A 156 3.67 -16.75 4.81
C GLY A 156 4.31 -15.39 4.58
N SER A 157 4.94 -14.79 5.62
CA SER A 157 5.69 -13.55 5.50
C SER A 157 6.96 -13.73 4.67
N ALA A 158 7.24 -12.74 3.82
CA ALA A 158 8.43 -12.71 2.97
C ALA A 158 9.76 -12.55 3.76
N VAL A 159 9.70 -12.22 5.05
CA VAL A 159 10.89 -12.13 5.91
C VAL A 159 11.41 -13.50 6.39
N ILE A 160 10.59 -14.56 6.30
CA ILE A 160 10.94 -15.90 6.84
C ILE A 160 12.25 -16.45 6.26
N PRO A 161 12.51 -16.43 4.94
CA PRO A 161 13.80 -16.88 4.40
C PRO A 161 14.99 -16.07 4.94
N ILE A 162 14.82 -14.75 5.11
CA ILE A 162 15.85 -13.86 5.65
C ILE A 162 16.18 -14.24 7.10
N LEU A 163 15.15 -14.44 7.93
CA LEU A 163 15.32 -14.85 9.32
C LEU A 163 15.96 -16.24 9.43
N THR A 164 15.64 -17.15 8.52
CA THR A 164 16.25 -18.48 8.46
C THR A 164 17.75 -18.37 8.20
N THR A 165 18.16 -17.57 7.20
CA THR A 165 19.57 -17.34 6.88
C THR A 165 20.30 -16.61 8.04
N LEU A 166 19.65 -15.61 8.66
CA LEU A 166 20.23 -14.90 9.79
C LEU A 166 20.37 -15.81 11.02
N GLN A 167 19.47 -16.74 11.24
CA GLN A 167 19.55 -17.68 12.35
C GLN A 167 20.74 -18.64 12.23
N GLU A 168 21.16 -18.98 11.01
CA GLU A 168 22.40 -19.75 10.78
C GLU A 168 23.65 -18.97 11.22
N GLN A 169 23.64 -17.64 11.00
CA GLN A 169 24.75 -16.75 11.37
C GLN A 169 24.69 -16.36 12.86
N TYR A 170 23.47 -16.20 13.39
CA TYR A 170 23.19 -15.78 14.77
C TYR A 170 22.31 -16.82 15.49
N PRO A 171 22.85 -17.91 16.03
CA PRO A 171 22.09 -18.99 16.67
C PRO A 171 21.27 -18.52 17.90
N SER A 172 21.56 -17.34 18.43
CA SER A 172 20.78 -16.72 19.51
C SER A 172 19.46 -16.12 19.04
N LEU A 173 19.29 -15.87 17.73
CA LEU A 173 18.07 -15.35 17.15
C LEU A 173 16.94 -16.37 17.27
N LYS A 174 15.89 -16.01 17.99
CA LYS A 174 14.70 -16.84 18.15
C LYS A 174 13.51 -16.19 17.49
N TRP A 175 12.77 -16.95 16.72
CA TRP A 175 11.54 -16.48 16.08
C TRP A 175 10.53 -17.60 15.92
N LYS A 176 9.25 -17.23 15.84
CA LYS A 176 8.13 -18.14 15.73
C LYS A 176 7.09 -17.58 14.76
N VAL A 177 6.51 -18.47 13.97
CA VAL A 177 5.41 -18.16 13.06
C VAL A 177 4.06 -18.27 13.76
N THR A 178 3.12 -17.37 13.42
CA THR A 178 1.75 -17.40 13.91
C THR A 178 0.75 -17.23 12.76
N ASP A 179 -0.33 -18.00 12.81
CA ASP A 179 -1.48 -17.87 11.91
C ASP A 179 -2.60 -16.99 12.53
N ASN A 180 -2.43 -16.57 13.78
CA ASN A 180 -3.48 -15.89 14.55
C ASN A 180 -3.51 -14.38 14.33
N PHE A 181 -2.46 -13.81 13.75
CA PHE A 181 -2.30 -12.36 13.61
C PHE A 181 -1.73 -11.99 12.25
N THR A 182 -2.25 -10.91 11.68
CA THR A 182 -1.67 -10.21 10.52
C THR A 182 -0.45 -9.39 10.95
N GLN A 183 0.30 -8.85 9.99
CA GLN A 183 1.45 -7.98 10.28
C GLN A 183 1.03 -6.73 11.06
N GLU A 184 -0.09 -6.11 10.70
CA GLU A 184 -0.63 -4.93 11.37
C GLU A 184 -1.05 -5.24 12.82
N GLU A 185 -1.72 -6.38 13.02
CA GLU A 185 -2.10 -6.81 14.36
C GLU A 185 -0.88 -7.08 15.24
N LEU A 186 0.21 -7.65 14.69
CA LEU A 186 1.45 -7.85 15.44
C LEU A 186 2.10 -6.51 15.84
N LEU A 187 2.09 -5.50 14.97
CA LEU A 187 2.56 -4.15 15.31
C LEU A 187 1.75 -3.55 16.47
N ILE A 188 0.43 -3.74 16.48
CA ILE A 188 -0.44 -3.33 17.58
C ILE A 188 -0.13 -4.13 18.86
N GLN A 189 0.09 -5.45 18.77
CA GLN A 189 0.46 -6.28 19.93
C GLN A 189 1.79 -5.83 20.54
N VAL A 190 2.76 -5.42 19.73
CA VAL A 190 4.03 -4.83 20.22
C VAL A 190 3.75 -3.51 20.94
N ALA A 191 3.00 -2.59 20.33
CA ALA A 191 2.66 -1.31 20.92
C ALA A 191 1.94 -1.46 22.28
N ASP A 192 1.02 -2.42 22.36
CA ASP A 192 0.31 -2.76 23.61
C ASP A 192 1.22 -3.46 24.65
N GLY A 193 2.42 -3.91 24.25
CA GLY A 193 3.37 -4.63 25.10
C GLY A 193 2.97 -6.09 25.39
N LYS A 194 2.13 -6.68 24.54
CA LYS A 194 1.68 -8.08 24.66
C LYS A 194 2.71 -9.05 24.07
N ILE A 195 3.46 -8.60 23.07
CA ILE A 195 4.63 -9.30 22.53
C ILE A 195 5.84 -8.36 22.56
N PRO A 196 7.07 -8.88 22.75
CA PRO A 196 8.25 -8.06 22.89
C PRO A 196 8.71 -7.46 21.53
N TYR A 197 8.69 -8.27 20.48
CA TYR A 197 9.24 -7.89 19.17
C TYR A 197 8.45 -8.49 18.01
N THR A 198 8.44 -7.79 16.88
CA THR A 198 8.09 -8.32 15.56
C THR A 198 9.04 -7.75 14.51
N VAL A 199 8.93 -8.23 13.27
CA VAL A 199 9.63 -7.68 12.11
C VAL A 199 8.60 -7.19 11.12
N ALA A 200 8.75 -5.97 10.61
CA ALA A 200 7.87 -5.42 9.58
C ALA A 200 8.66 -4.57 8.58
N VAL A 201 8.10 -4.35 7.41
CA VAL A 201 8.67 -3.43 6.41
C VAL A 201 8.56 -1.99 6.92
N SER A 202 9.55 -1.16 6.64
CA SER A 202 9.64 0.22 7.13
C SER A 202 8.39 1.06 6.86
N ILE A 203 7.70 0.82 5.74
CA ILE A 203 6.45 1.50 5.38
C ILE A 203 5.32 1.10 6.32
N ASP A 204 5.18 -0.19 6.65
CA ASP A 204 4.18 -0.71 7.58
C ASP A 204 4.41 -0.15 8.98
N VAL A 205 5.69 -0.08 9.38
CA VAL A 205 6.08 0.52 10.67
C VAL A 205 5.69 1.99 10.71
N SER A 206 5.99 2.75 9.65
CA SER A 206 5.60 4.17 9.56
C SER A 206 4.08 4.34 9.63
N ALA A 207 3.31 3.54 8.90
CA ALA A 207 1.85 3.57 8.96
C ALA A 207 1.33 3.23 10.37
N ALA A 208 1.88 2.18 11.00
CA ALA A 208 1.49 1.77 12.35
C ALA A 208 1.81 2.84 13.41
N GLN A 209 2.94 3.54 13.29
CA GLN A 209 3.34 4.62 14.21
C GLN A 209 2.35 5.78 14.25
N HIS A 210 1.62 6.03 13.16
CA HIS A 210 0.57 7.06 13.11
C HIS A 210 -0.66 6.67 13.94
N ILE A 211 -1.00 5.38 13.95
CA ILE A 211 -2.15 4.85 14.68
C ILE A 211 -1.75 4.52 16.13
N LYS A 212 -0.55 3.98 16.33
CA LYS A 212 0.01 3.51 17.60
C LYS A 212 1.41 4.07 17.80
N PRO A 213 1.54 5.28 18.36
CA PRO A 213 2.83 5.95 18.55
C PRO A 213 3.81 5.24 19.49
N ASP A 214 3.36 4.18 20.16
CA ASP A 214 4.20 3.29 20.98
C ASP A 214 4.95 2.23 20.15
N VAL A 215 4.66 2.12 18.84
CA VAL A 215 5.48 1.35 17.89
C VAL A 215 6.81 2.07 17.70
N ALA A 216 7.92 1.39 17.94
CA ALA A 216 9.25 1.97 17.80
C ALA A 216 10.19 1.03 17.03
N VAL A 217 11.10 1.62 16.24
CA VAL A 217 12.12 0.89 15.49
C VAL A 217 13.34 0.66 16.39
N GLY A 218 13.70 -0.61 16.56
CA GLY A 218 14.95 -1.02 17.20
C GLY A 218 16.13 -0.74 16.27
N PHE A 219 16.17 -1.46 15.18
CA PHE A 219 17.19 -1.35 14.13
C PHE A 219 16.67 -1.92 12.80
N ASP A 220 17.32 -1.56 11.70
CA ASP A 220 17.06 -2.15 10.39
C ASP A 220 17.68 -3.55 10.32
N LEU A 221 16.86 -4.54 10.00
CA LEU A 221 17.28 -5.95 9.88
C LEU A 221 18.00 -6.18 8.55
N THR A 222 17.61 -5.43 7.51
CA THR A 222 18.24 -5.42 6.18
C THR A 222 18.62 -4.01 5.78
N ASP A 223 19.51 -3.88 4.80
CA ASP A 223 19.66 -2.63 4.07
C ASP A 223 18.36 -2.25 3.34
N GLU A 224 18.28 -1.03 2.81
CA GLU A 224 17.18 -0.64 1.93
C GLU A 224 17.20 -1.46 0.64
N GLU A 225 16.10 -2.14 0.38
CA GLU A 225 15.88 -2.98 -0.79
C GLU A 225 14.85 -2.31 -1.71
N PRO A 226 15.01 -2.42 -3.04
CA PRO A 226 14.05 -1.90 -3.98
C PRO A 226 12.72 -2.64 -3.88
N VAL A 227 11.61 -1.91 -3.91
CA VAL A 227 10.27 -2.47 -4.07
C VAL A 227 9.96 -2.57 -5.56
N VAL A 228 9.49 -3.75 -5.97
CA VAL A 228 9.34 -4.12 -7.38
C VAL A 228 8.06 -4.92 -7.62
N TRP A 229 7.58 -4.89 -8.84
CA TRP A 229 6.59 -5.86 -9.29
C TRP A 229 7.26 -7.13 -9.76
N TYR A 230 6.67 -8.27 -9.43
CA TYR A 230 7.08 -9.56 -9.98
C TYR A 230 6.12 -9.98 -11.08
N LEU A 231 6.68 -10.40 -12.20
CA LEU A 231 5.94 -10.83 -13.37
C LEU A 231 6.24 -12.31 -13.62
N GLN A 232 5.28 -12.99 -14.24
CA GLN A 232 5.50 -14.37 -14.62
C GLN A 232 6.65 -14.49 -15.64
N ASN A 233 7.52 -15.45 -15.43
CA ASN A 233 8.59 -15.77 -16.35
C ASN A 233 8.04 -16.66 -17.49
N SER A 234 7.70 -16.03 -18.61
CA SER A 234 7.18 -16.71 -19.81
C SER A 234 8.24 -16.96 -20.89
N GLY A 235 9.52 -16.73 -20.58
CA GLY A 235 10.59 -16.77 -21.57
C GLY A 235 10.61 -15.59 -22.55
N TYR A 236 9.58 -14.74 -22.55
CA TYR A 236 9.45 -13.54 -23.35
C TYR A 236 9.44 -12.30 -22.46
N SER A 237 10.06 -11.23 -22.94
CA SER A 237 10.27 -10.00 -22.13
C SER A 237 9.32 -8.85 -22.49
N GLU A 238 8.31 -9.06 -23.36
CA GLU A 238 7.44 -7.97 -23.82
C GLU A 238 6.59 -7.36 -22.70
N LEU A 239 6.06 -8.19 -21.76
CA LEU A 239 5.34 -7.66 -20.61
C LEU A 239 6.29 -6.87 -19.71
N GLN A 240 7.50 -7.37 -19.47
CA GLN A 240 8.53 -6.67 -18.69
C GLN A 240 8.93 -5.36 -19.39
N ALA A 241 9.12 -5.37 -20.70
CA ALA A 241 9.44 -4.17 -21.48
C ALA A 241 8.30 -3.13 -21.42
N ALA A 242 7.04 -3.58 -21.45
CA ALA A 242 5.88 -2.71 -21.30
C ALA A 242 5.82 -2.09 -19.89
N VAL A 243 6.11 -2.86 -18.83
CA VAL A 243 6.20 -2.35 -17.45
C VAL A 243 7.33 -1.33 -17.33
N LEU A 244 8.52 -1.62 -17.88
CA LEU A 244 9.65 -0.67 -17.91
C LEU A 244 9.26 0.66 -18.58
N SER A 245 8.71 0.59 -19.79
CA SER A 245 8.28 1.79 -20.54
C SER A 245 7.18 2.57 -19.83
N PHE A 246 6.26 1.88 -19.16
CA PHE A 246 5.23 2.52 -18.36
C PHE A 246 5.82 3.24 -17.14
N MET A 247 6.72 2.59 -16.38
CA MET A 247 7.33 3.18 -15.19
C MET A 247 8.21 4.39 -15.53
N ASP A 248 8.95 4.34 -16.66
CA ASP A 248 9.67 5.50 -17.18
C ASP A 248 8.71 6.66 -17.48
N ASN A 249 7.63 6.41 -18.22
CA ASN A 249 6.60 7.41 -18.50
C ASN A 249 5.93 7.93 -17.23
N ALA A 250 5.61 7.05 -16.27
CA ALA A 250 5.01 7.43 -14.99
C ALA A 250 5.95 8.32 -14.17
N ASN A 251 7.24 8.09 -14.25
CA ASN A 251 8.27 8.93 -13.61
C ASN A 251 8.36 10.30 -14.31
N GLU A 252 8.49 10.33 -15.64
CA GLU A 252 8.58 11.56 -16.41
C GLU A 252 7.35 12.47 -16.26
N THR A 253 6.14 11.87 -16.21
CA THR A 253 4.88 12.60 -16.02
C THR A 253 4.62 12.97 -14.55
N GLY A 254 5.47 12.55 -13.62
CA GLY A 254 5.32 12.77 -12.19
C GLY A 254 4.16 11.99 -11.57
N LEU A 255 3.68 10.93 -12.21
CA LEU A 255 2.62 10.08 -11.65
C LEU A 255 3.09 9.39 -10.38
N ILE A 256 4.29 8.78 -10.38
CA ILE A 256 4.86 8.11 -9.21
C ILE A 256 5.00 9.11 -8.06
N ALA A 257 5.58 10.29 -8.31
CA ALA A 257 5.74 11.33 -7.28
C ALA A 257 4.39 11.78 -6.68
N ARG A 258 3.33 11.91 -7.48
CA ARG A 258 1.99 12.25 -6.97
C ARG A 258 1.38 11.14 -6.12
N ILE A 259 1.58 9.88 -6.51
CA ILE A 259 1.12 8.71 -5.74
C ILE A 259 1.91 8.62 -4.43
N GLU A 260 3.23 8.77 -4.47
CA GLU A 260 4.07 8.83 -3.27
C GLU A 260 3.64 9.98 -2.34
N GLU A 261 3.43 11.17 -2.88
CA GLU A 261 2.95 12.31 -2.09
C GLU A 261 1.59 12.01 -1.44
N LYS A 262 0.68 11.38 -2.16
CA LYS A 262 -0.65 11.04 -1.65
C LYS A 262 -0.58 10.06 -0.47
N TYR A 263 0.26 9.02 -0.56
CA TYR A 263 0.28 7.93 0.42
C TYR A 263 1.39 8.05 1.47
N PHE A 264 2.58 8.60 1.12
CA PHE A 264 3.72 8.70 2.04
C PHE A 264 3.85 10.08 2.69
N ASN A 265 3.57 11.19 2.00
CA ASN A 265 3.63 12.51 2.62
C ASN A 265 2.51 12.76 3.63
N TYR A 266 1.38 12.06 3.49
CA TYR A 266 0.38 12.01 4.54
C TYR A 266 0.99 11.42 5.83
N LEU A 267 1.82 10.40 5.70
CA LEU A 267 2.55 9.78 6.82
C LEU A 267 3.64 10.70 7.40
N ASN A 268 4.30 11.51 6.59
CA ASN A 268 5.37 12.41 7.03
C ASN A 268 4.89 13.76 7.61
N ARG A 269 3.65 14.18 7.32
CA ARG A 269 3.08 15.43 7.81
C ARG A 269 2.53 15.36 9.24
N PHE A 270 2.23 14.16 9.73
CA PHE A 270 1.83 13.97 11.13
C PHE A 270 3.08 13.64 11.95
N ASP A 271 3.67 14.66 12.57
CA ASP A 271 4.73 14.46 13.55
C ASP A 271 4.17 13.62 14.73
N TYR A 272 4.99 12.70 15.25
CA TYR A 272 4.65 11.86 16.41
C TYR A 272 4.09 12.66 17.59
N VAL A 273 4.62 13.87 17.81
CA VAL A 273 4.17 14.78 18.89
C VAL A 273 2.73 15.22 18.65
N ASP A 274 2.36 15.49 17.39
CA ASP A 274 1.01 15.91 17.02
C ASP A 274 0.00 14.77 17.16
N SER A 275 0.38 13.54 16.77
CA SER A 275 -0.50 12.36 16.92
C SER A 275 -0.77 12.01 18.37
N GLN A 276 0.23 12.05 19.25
CA GLN A 276 0.04 11.86 20.70
C GLN A 276 -0.83 12.96 21.30
N SER A 277 -0.58 14.20 20.90
CA SER A 277 -1.37 15.35 21.35
C SER A 277 -2.83 15.22 20.91
N TYR A 278 -3.07 14.77 19.67
CA TYR A 278 -4.40 14.51 19.12
C TYR A 278 -5.14 13.41 19.89
N LEU A 279 -4.53 12.23 20.06
CA LEU A 279 -5.13 11.11 20.79
C LEU A 279 -5.47 11.51 22.24
N LYS A 280 -4.55 12.20 22.91
CA LYS A 280 -4.80 12.75 24.24
C LYS A 280 -5.93 13.77 24.23
N ALA A 281 -6.00 14.61 23.20
CA ALA A 281 -7.06 15.62 23.08
C ALA A 281 -8.43 14.98 22.81
N ILE A 282 -8.50 13.86 22.05
CA ILE A 282 -9.74 13.07 21.89
C ILE A 282 -10.29 12.64 23.25
N ASP A 283 -9.44 12.18 24.17
CA ASP A 283 -9.89 11.69 25.47
C ASP A 283 -10.17 12.82 26.47
N THR A 284 -9.43 13.96 26.38
CA THR A 284 -9.44 14.98 27.44
C THR A 284 -10.10 16.30 27.06
N VAL A 285 -10.11 16.65 25.77
CA VAL A 285 -10.61 17.94 25.26
C VAL A 285 -11.89 17.78 24.45
N LEU A 286 -11.93 16.86 23.48
CA LEU A 286 -13.10 16.64 22.61
C LEU A 286 -14.41 16.43 23.38
N PRO A 287 -14.47 15.66 24.50
CA PRO A 287 -15.72 15.46 25.25
C PRO A 287 -16.38 16.74 25.72
N LYS A 288 -15.60 17.83 25.91
CA LYS A 288 -16.12 19.11 26.35
C LYS A 288 -16.96 19.81 25.25
N TYR A 289 -16.63 19.55 23.99
CA TYR A 289 -17.22 20.21 22.82
C TYR A 289 -18.04 19.27 21.92
N LEU A 290 -18.00 17.97 22.16
CA LEU A 290 -18.66 16.93 21.36
C LEU A 290 -20.14 17.29 21.08
N HIS A 291 -20.87 17.65 22.14
CA HIS A 291 -22.29 18.05 22.05
C HIS A 291 -22.52 19.25 21.14
N LEU A 292 -21.55 20.16 21.00
CA LEU A 292 -21.64 21.31 20.08
C LEU A 292 -21.38 20.87 18.64
N PHE A 293 -20.40 20.00 18.41
CA PHE A 293 -20.14 19.44 17.08
C PHE A 293 -21.34 18.63 16.58
N GLU A 294 -21.94 17.78 17.41
CA GLU A 294 -23.16 17.05 17.08
C GLU A 294 -24.36 17.99 16.80
N LYS A 295 -24.53 19.03 17.62
CA LYS A 295 -25.62 19.98 17.48
C LYS A 295 -25.54 20.80 16.21
N TYR A 296 -24.36 21.28 15.83
CA TYR A 296 -24.14 22.23 14.74
C TYR A 296 -23.56 21.61 13.46
N ARG A 297 -23.41 20.28 13.36
CA ARG A 297 -22.81 19.60 12.20
C ARG A 297 -23.51 19.92 10.86
N GLY A 298 -24.80 20.19 10.87
CA GLY A 298 -25.59 20.42 9.65
C GLY A 298 -25.63 19.16 8.77
N ILE A 299 -25.16 19.29 7.53
CA ILE A 299 -25.02 18.15 6.58
C ILE A 299 -23.69 17.38 6.73
N LEU A 300 -22.75 17.92 7.50
CA LEU A 300 -21.45 17.27 7.74
C LEU A 300 -21.57 16.18 8.81
N GLU A 301 -20.72 15.19 8.74
CA GLU A 301 -20.49 14.30 9.88
C GLU A 301 -19.82 15.10 11.00
N TRP A 302 -20.27 14.90 12.27
CA TRP A 302 -19.72 15.69 13.40
C TRP A 302 -18.22 15.46 13.56
N GLN A 303 -17.72 14.25 13.22
CA GLN A 303 -16.31 13.90 13.25
C GLN A 303 -15.49 14.76 12.29
N MET A 304 -16.02 15.02 11.10
CA MET A 304 -15.37 15.88 10.11
C MET A 304 -15.30 17.32 10.61
N LEU A 305 -16.39 17.85 11.15
CA LEU A 305 -16.41 19.20 11.73
C LEU A 305 -15.42 19.32 12.91
N ALA A 306 -15.36 18.30 13.77
CA ALA A 306 -14.43 18.25 14.88
C ALA A 306 -12.97 18.14 14.40
N ALA A 307 -12.69 17.35 13.35
CA ALA A 307 -11.37 17.24 12.78
C ALA A 307 -10.86 18.56 12.18
N ILE A 308 -11.73 19.28 11.46
CA ILE A 308 -11.42 20.63 10.96
C ILE A 308 -11.08 21.58 12.13
N ALA A 309 -11.90 21.59 13.17
CA ALA A 309 -11.66 22.42 14.36
C ALA A 309 -10.34 22.06 15.07
N TYR A 310 -9.97 20.79 15.10
CA TYR A 310 -8.68 20.37 15.64
C TYR A 310 -7.52 20.87 14.80
N GLN A 311 -7.61 20.76 13.50
CA GLN A 311 -6.59 21.26 12.58
C GLN A 311 -6.40 22.79 12.69
N GLU A 312 -7.49 23.53 12.97
CA GLU A 312 -7.47 24.99 13.11
C GLU A 312 -6.88 25.46 14.45
N SER A 313 -7.23 24.81 15.57
CA SER A 313 -6.92 25.32 16.91
C SER A 313 -6.53 24.28 17.93
N HIS A 314 -6.43 23.00 17.58
CA HIS A 314 -6.33 21.88 18.54
C HIS A 314 -7.48 21.87 19.58
N TRP A 315 -8.65 22.35 19.17
CA TRP A 315 -9.84 22.57 20.00
C TRP A 315 -9.63 23.60 21.13
N ASP A 316 -8.69 24.54 20.96
CA ASP A 316 -8.53 25.65 21.91
C ASP A 316 -9.47 26.81 21.54
N PRO A 317 -10.50 27.11 22.36
CA PRO A 317 -11.42 28.21 22.07
C PRO A 317 -10.78 29.61 22.15
N THR A 318 -9.60 29.68 22.80
CA THR A 318 -8.88 30.95 22.97
C THR A 318 -7.78 31.17 21.93
N ALA A 319 -7.59 30.22 21.01
CA ALA A 319 -6.57 30.26 19.98
C ALA A 319 -6.65 31.62 19.22
N THR A 320 -5.48 32.20 18.97
CA THR A 320 -5.35 33.45 18.22
C THR A 320 -4.10 33.38 17.35
N SER A 321 -4.23 33.62 16.03
CA SER A 321 -3.10 33.68 15.11
C SER A 321 -2.49 35.09 15.04
N PRO A 322 -1.26 35.23 14.55
CA PRO A 322 -0.62 36.52 14.26
C PRO A 322 -1.44 37.38 13.29
N THR A 323 -2.26 36.79 12.43
CA THR A 323 -3.11 37.46 11.45
C THR A 323 -4.50 37.84 12.03
N GLY A 324 -4.73 37.55 13.31
CA GLY A 324 -5.96 37.97 14.02
C GLY A 324 -7.18 37.05 13.83
N VAL A 325 -7.00 35.81 13.29
CA VAL A 325 -8.08 34.81 13.36
C VAL A 325 -8.18 34.24 14.77
N ARG A 326 -9.36 33.86 15.23
CA ARG A 326 -9.62 33.52 16.64
C ARG A 326 -10.64 32.41 16.81
N GLY A 327 -10.51 31.71 17.95
CA GLY A 327 -11.49 30.75 18.46
C GLY A 327 -11.27 29.34 17.95
N ILE A 328 -12.13 28.42 18.40
CA ILE A 328 -12.00 27.00 18.12
C ILE A 328 -12.05 26.64 16.62
N MET A 329 -12.72 27.48 15.80
CA MET A 329 -12.76 27.35 14.34
C MET A 329 -11.93 28.41 13.62
N MET A 330 -11.06 29.14 14.30
CA MET A 330 -10.15 30.16 13.78
C MET A 330 -10.82 31.12 12.78
N LEU A 331 -11.91 31.77 13.23
CA LEU A 331 -12.69 32.67 12.38
C LEU A 331 -11.97 34.00 12.17
N THR A 332 -11.92 34.46 10.91
CA THR A 332 -11.55 35.87 10.61
C THR A 332 -12.59 36.82 11.14
N LYS A 333 -12.25 38.12 11.27
CA LYS A 333 -13.19 39.13 11.65
C LYS A 333 -14.36 39.25 10.65
N ASP A 334 -14.05 39.23 9.36
CA ASP A 334 -15.03 39.34 8.27
C ASP A 334 -15.99 38.14 8.24
N THR A 335 -15.46 36.91 8.44
CA THR A 335 -16.28 35.69 8.53
C THR A 335 -17.20 35.76 9.76
N ALA A 336 -16.66 36.18 10.89
CA ALA A 336 -17.45 36.34 12.12
C ALA A 336 -18.61 37.37 11.97
N GLU A 337 -18.33 38.52 11.39
CA GLU A 337 -19.35 39.54 11.09
C GLU A 337 -20.44 39.02 10.12
N ARG A 338 -19.98 38.30 9.05
CA ARG A 338 -20.88 37.68 8.06
C ARG A 338 -21.80 36.62 8.68
N MET A 339 -21.31 35.89 9.68
CA MET A 339 -22.02 34.80 10.37
C MET A 339 -22.71 35.30 11.67
N ASN A 340 -22.75 36.62 11.91
CA ASN A 340 -23.35 37.27 13.11
C ASN A 340 -22.73 36.75 14.44
N VAL A 341 -21.42 36.46 14.46
CA VAL A 341 -20.67 36.08 15.65
C VAL A 341 -20.26 37.35 16.42
N THR A 342 -20.71 37.45 17.66
CA THR A 342 -20.35 38.56 18.54
C THR A 342 -19.11 38.31 19.39
N ASP A 343 -18.82 36.99 19.64
CA ASP A 343 -17.68 36.57 20.40
C ASP A 343 -17.05 35.32 19.74
N ARG A 344 -15.89 35.49 19.07
CA ARG A 344 -15.16 34.42 18.35
C ARG A 344 -14.51 33.39 19.27
N ILE A 345 -14.22 33.75 20.52
CA ILE A 345 -13.66 32.82 21.52
C ILE A 345 -14.74 32.04 22.28
N ASN A 346 -16.03 32.37 22.06
CA ASN A 346 -17.12 31.53 22.54
C ASN A 346 -17.21 30.25 21.68
N PRO A 347 -17.01 29.04 22.25
CA PRO A 347 -16.96 27.81 21.46
C PRO A 347 -18.23 27.54 20.68
N GLU A 348 -19.42 27.81 21.27
CA GLU A 348 -20.71 27.56 20.64
C GLU A 348 -20.92 28.45 19.42
N GLN A 349 -20.67 29.77 19.56
CA GLN A 349 -20.77 30.68 18.44
C GLN A 349 -19.75 30.35 17.33
N SER A 350 -18.52 30.02 17.71
CA SER A 350 -17.46 29.72 16.77
C SER A 350 -17.74 28.43 15.98
N ILE A 351 -18.13 27.34 16.64
CA ILE A 351 -18.46 26.06 15.98
C ILE A 351 -19.69 26.22 15.07
N LYS A 352 -20.74 26.89 15.55
CA LYS A 352 -21.93 27.17 14.73
C LYS A 352 -21.57 27.92 13.45
N ALA A 353 -20.87 29.02 13.59
CA ALA A 353 -20.50 29.87 12.45
C ALA A 353 -19.53 29.18 11.50
N GLY A 354 -18.55 28.43 12.01
CA GLY A 354 -17.64 27.63 11.18
C GLY A 354 -18.39 26.59 10.35
N SER A 355 -19.32 25.88 10.94
CA SER A 355 -20.19 24.93 10.24
C SER A 355 -21.04 25.59 9.15
N GLU A 356 -21.74 26.71 9.49
CA GLU A 356 -22.55 27.46 8.53
C GLU A 356 -21.70 28.01 7.36
N TYR A 357 -20.48 28.45 7.64
CA TYR A 357 -19.56 28.94 6.62
C TYR A 357 -19.08 27.82 5.69
N LEU A 358 -18.74 26.64 6.24
CA LEU A 358 -18.41 25.46 5.45
C LEU A 358 -19.55 25.03 4.53
N HIS A 359 -20.79 25.06 5.02
CA HIS A 359 -22.00 24.84 4.19
C HIS A 359 -22.11 25.80 3.02
N LEU A 360 -21.85 27.09 3.26
CA LEU A 360 -21.87 28.09 2.19
C LEU A 360 -20.83 27.82 1.14
N LEU A 361 -19.62 27.41 1.56
CA LEU A 361 -18.54 27.06 0.63
C LEU A 361 -18.89 25.80 -0.18
N MET A 362 -19.40 24.75 0.46
CA MET A 362 -19.81 23.51 -0.23
C MET A 362 -20.90 23.78 -1.27
N ASN A 363 -21.86 24.65 -0.98
CA ASN A 363 -22.92 25.03 -1.93
C ASN A 363 -22.38 25.83 -3.15
N GLN A 364 -21.18 26.37 -3.08
CA GLN A 364 -20.51 27.08 -4.17
C GLN A 364 -19.65 26.18 -5.05
N LEU A 365 -19.40 24.93 -4.62
CA LEU A 365 -18.63 23.96 -5.40
C LEU A 365 -19.45 23.48 -6.61
N PRO A 366 -18.81 23.28 -7.78
CA PRO A 366 -19.45 22.62 -8.92
C PRO A 366 -19.98 21.23 -8.51
N GLN A 367 -21.15 20.85 -9.04
CA GLN A 367 -21.77 19.53 -8.76
C GLN A 367 -20.89 18.32 -9.10
N SER A 368 -19.82 18.50 -9.88
CA SER A 368 -18.83 17.46 -10.21
C SER A 368 -17.79 17.23 -9.12
N ILE A 369 -17.79 18.03 -8.04
CA ILE A 369 -16.83 17.97 -6.94
C ILE A 369 -17.55 17.77 -5.59
N ALA A 370 -18.89 17.91 -5.58
CA ALA A 370 -19.71 17.78 -4.38
C ALA A 370 -20.14 16.34 -4.12
#